data_38cd9057f797882ab273123b03373bbb
#
_entry.id   38cd9057f797882ab273123b03373bbb
#
_cell.length_a   1.000
_cell.length_b   1.000
_cell.length_c   1.000
_cell.angle_alpha   90.00
_cell.angle_beta   90.00
_cell.angle_gamma   90.00
#
_symmetry.space_group_name_H-M   'P 1'
#
loop_
_entity.id
_entity.type
_entity.pdbx_description
1 polymer ?
#
loop_
_entity_poly.entity_id
_entity_poly.type
_entity_poly.pdbx_seq_one_letter_code
_entity_poly.pdbx_strand_id
1 'polypeptide(L)'
;MSDQNQPTLTEFVDRATLEALAESFRALTGCEARFCDSEGRCITGSAAHRGSSSTRSGAGRQRSNSATVAIAEIPEAKALDVAPFEAGIEVHGVCVGKVQVLGVSESSDAARFVRDLAATIAQLCHHAQQLRRRVDELAALYEVSAMLSGNAALQDVLDMATRQLVDAMELKACSLRLLDPDTGELKVASVANLSERYLSKGPVRVRGSSIDQAALSGETVYVEDMRTDPRTVYKKNAKEEGLISALVTRVASRGKAIGVLRAYKGERHRFSPFEVSLLEAIAAQVGAVIANARLMLDARKKEHLARQVKLAAEVQRRMIPARPPQSEHYQFGCDYQPSQELGGDFYDFIRFDNGDIGAVVADVVGKGVPASLMMASARSTLRSNARRVTDMGEIIQSVNRRLYHDTLPGEFATAFYVELAADGRLLKYCNAGHEPMLLLRRGRIRELDAGGLALGIDPNETYATAEEALEPGDLMLMFTDGLLEARNFDGEAYGRARIHESFLRQASAGDAPPVDVIAKQIFWDMRRFVGFAPVEDDVTLVVVRVI
;
A
#
# COMPACT_ATOMS: atom_id res chain seq x y z
N MET A 1 15.80 -24.61 43.86
CA MET A 1 16.26 -25.84 43.27
C MET A 1 16.24 -25.56 41.78
N SER A 2 17.33 -25.29 41.25
CA SER A 2 18.42 -25.93 40.60
C SER A 2 19.44 -24.87 40.18
N ASP A 3 20.66 -25.06 40.66
CA ASP A 3 21.92 -24.52 40.13
C ASP A 3 22.11 -24.99 38.68
N GLN A 4 21.58 -24.26 37.71
CA GLN A 4 21.93 -24.51 36.30
C GLN A 4 21.90 -23.18 35.54
N ASN A 5 23.10 -22.77 35.14
CA ASN A 5 23.49 -21.71 34.23
C ASN A 5 23.90 -20.36 34.87
N GLN A 6 24.84 -20.36 35.81
CA GLN A 6 25.65 -19.16 35.97
C GLN A 6 26.62 -19.07 34.77
N PRO A 7 26.68 -17.93 34.08
CA PRO A 7 27.59 -17.79 32.94
C PRO A 7 29.04 -17.94 33.39
N THR A 8 29.83 -18.71 32.64
CA THR A 8 31.23 -18.94 32.93
C THR A 8 32.10 -17.96 32.14
N LEU A 9 33.32 -17.69 32.66
CA LEU A 9 34.28 -16.77 32.01
C LEU A 9 34.57 -17.18 30.55
N THR A 10 34.58 -18.47 30.27
CA THR A 10 34.85 -19.03 28.92
C THR A 10 33.72 -18.81 27.92
N GLU A 11 32.55 -18.41 28.37
CA GLU A 11 31.46 -17.99 27.46
C GLU A 11 31.65 -16.57 26.91
N PHE A 12 32.47 -15.76 27.57
CA PHE A 12 32.76 -14.38 27.20
C PHE A 12 34.12 -14.18 26.57
N VAL A 13 35.16 -14.93 27.06
CA VAL A 13 36.53 -14.80 26.61
C VAL A 13 37.06 -16.20 26.31
N ASP A 14 37.57 -16.43 25.10
CA ASP A 14 38.11 -17.72 24.72
C ASP A 14 39.40 -18.06 25.52
N ARG A 15 39.63 -19.35 25.68
CA ARG A 15 40.74 -19.86 26.48
C ARG A 15 42.11 -19.38 25.98
N ALA A 16 42.30 -19.26 24.66
CA ALA A 16 43.57 -18.83 24.07
C ALA A 16 43.88 -17.37 24.44
N THR A 17 42.86 -16.50 24.47
CA THR A 17 42.99 -15.12 24.92
C THR A 17 43.33 -15.04 26.40
N LEU A 18 42.69 -15.86 27.25
CA LEU A 18 43.05 -15.93 28.68
C LEU A 18 44.48 -16.44 28.92
N GLU A 19 44.95 -17.43 28.16
CA GLU A 19 46.33 -17.92 28.20
C GLU A 19 47.33 -16.84 27.77
N ALA A 20 47.05 -16.10 26.68
CA ALA A 20 47.87 -14.98 26.23
C ALA A 20 47.95 -13.84 27.25
N LEU A 21 46.82 -13.52 27.94
CA LEU A 21 46.81 -12.55 29.03
C LEU A 21 47.64 -12.99 30.22
N ALA A 22 47.58 -14.28 30.60
CA ALA A 22 48.39 -14.84 31.68
C ALA A 22 49.91 -14.81 31.36
N GLU A 23 50.27 -15.13 30.11
CA GLU A 23 51.66 -15.03 29.64
C GLU A 23 52.17 -13.58 29.60
N SER A 24 51.33 -12.64 29.12
CA SER A 24 51.67 -11.22 29.10
C SER A 24 51.83 -10.66 30.51
N PHE A 25 50.97 -11.06 31.43
CA PHE A 25 51.10 -10.68 32.84
C PHE A 25 52.40 -11.19 33.45
N ARG A 26 52.75 -12.46 33.20
CA ARG A 26 54.02 -13.06 33.65
C ARG A 26 55.23 -12.32 33.08
N ALA A 27 55.19 -11.96 31.81
CA ALA A 27 56.28 -11.23 31.16
C ALA A 27 56.51 -9.84 31.76
N LEU A 28 55.42 -9.17 32.16
CA LEU A 28 55.44 -7.80 32.71
C LEU A 28 55.80 -7.76 34.21
N THR A 29 55.31 -8.71 34.99
CA THR A 29 55.40 -8.65 36.47
C THR A 29 56.31 -9.67 37.09
N GLY A 30 56.76 -10.68 36.34
CA GLY A 30 57.48 -11.83 36.84
C GLY A 30 56.60 -12.80 37.66
N CYS A 31 55.34 -12.50 37.89
CA CYS A 31 54.42 -13.32 38.71
C CYS A 31 53.56 -14.22 37.81
N GLU A 32 53.17 -15.39 38.31
CA GLU A 32 52.29 -16.31 37.60
C GLU A 32 50.84 -15.97 37.86
N ALA A 33 50.09 -15.60 36.80
CA ALA A 33 48.64 -15.37 36.86
C ALA A 33 47.88 -16.59 36.33
N ARG A 34 46.77 -16.93 36.97
CA ARG A 34 45.87 -18.00 36.55
C ARG A 34 44.44 -17.46 36.49
N PHE A 35 43.76 -17.78 35.42
CA PHE A 35 42.32 -17.54 35.31
C PHE A 35 41.57 -18.79 35.73
N CYS A 36 40.58 -18.62 36.60
CA CYS A 36 39.76 -19.71 37.12
C CYS A 36 38.27 -19.42 36.89
N ASP A 37 37.44 -20.46 36.87
CA ASP A 37 35.98 -20.31 36.89
C ASP A 37 35.47 -19.82 38.25
N SER A 38 34.16 -19.62 38.38
CA SER A 38 33.51 -19.19 39.63
C SER A 38 33.71 -20.17 40.79
N GLU A 39 33.97 -21.46 40.51
CA GLU A 39 34.25 -22.52 41.49
C GLU A 39 35.74 -22.63 41.85
N GLY A 40 36.61 -21.82 41.23
CA GLY A 40 38.04 -21.82 41.46
C GLY A 40 38.83 -22.87 40.67
N ARG A 41 38.20 -23.53 39.70
CA ARG A 41 38.92 -24.48 38.82
C ARG A 41 39.67 -23.66 37.76
N CYS A 42 40.99 -23.90 37.64
CA CYS A 42 41.82 -23.13 36.73
C CYS A 42 41.50 -23.43 35.25
N ILE A 43 41.19 -22.35 34.49
CA ILE A 43 40.98 -22.38 33.05
C ILE A 43 42.30 -22.32 32.31
N THR A 44 43.27 -21.55 32.83
CA THR A 44 44.63 -21.39 32.28
C THR A 44 45.71 -22.00 33.18
N GLY A 45 46.74 -22.58 32.60
CA GLY A 45 47.94 -23.11 33.24
C GLY A 45 47.69 -24.47 33.87
N SER A 46 48.47 -25.40 33.82
CA SER A 46 49.79 -25.84 33.94
C SER A 46 50.10 -26.95 32.94
N ALA A 47 50.83 -26.67 31.91
CA ALA A 47 51.59 -27.70 31.25
C ALA A 47 52.85 -27.92 32.08
N ALA A 48 52.77 -28.88 33.00
CA ALA A 48 53.98 -29.45 33.60
C ALA A 48 54.91 -29.94 32.48
N HIS A 49 56.20 -29.60 32.59
CA HIS A 49 57.30 -30.13 31.83
C HIS A 49 57.00 -31.47 31.15
N ARG A 50 56.99 -31.51 29.83
CA ARG A 50 57.44 -32.64 29.03
C ARG A 50 58.41 -32.13 27.98
N GLY A 51 59.62 -32.71 28.07
CA GLY A 51 60.84 -32.33 27.41
C GLY A 51 60.86 -32.42 25.90
N SER A 52 61.73 -31.62 25.41
CA SER A 52 62.60 -31.75 24.24
C SER A 52 62.20 -32.65 23.08
N SER A 53 62.05 -32.10 21.91
CA SER A 53 63.01 -32.31 20.81
C SER A 53 62.54 -31.56 19.52
N SER A 54 63.48 -30.75 19.05
CA SER A 54 63.88 -30.49 17.67
C SER A 54 62.87 -30.65 16.52
N THR A 55 62.66 -29.65 15.70
CA THR A 55 63.46 -29.32 14.50
C THR A 55 62.82 -28.15 13.70
N ARG A 56 63.69 -27.23 13.36
CA ARG A 56 63.80 -26.32 12.21
C ARG A 56 62.64 -26.28 11.18
N SER A 57 62.02 -25.12 10.82
CA SER A 57 62.58 -24.19 9.82
C SER A 57 61.49 -23.28 9.31
N GLY A 58 61.81 -22.04 8.94
CA GLY A 58 61.11 -21.35 7.91
C GLY A 58 60.63 -19.91 8.24
N ALA A 59 61.42 -18.98 7.84
CA ALA A 59 61.36 -17.54 7.76
C ALA A 59 60.00 -16.90 7.45
N GLY A 60 59.75 -15.73 8.06
CA GLY A 60 58.73 -14.76 7.65
C GLY A 60 58.74 -13.52 8.55
N ARG A 61 59.60 -12.55 8.21
CA ARG A 61 59.64 -11.22 8.89
C ARG A 61 58.38 -10.41 8.62
N GLN A 62 57.73 -9.95 9.67
CA GLN A 62 57.04 -8.67 9.64
C GLN A 62 57.28 -7.90 10.94
N ARG A 63 57.75 -6.67 10.77
CA ARG A 63 58.09 -5.73 11.85
C ARG A 63 56.79 -5.12 12.40
N SER A 64 56.59 -5.19 13.72
CA SER A 64 55.68 -4.30 14.44
C SER A 64 56.47 -3.48 15.46
N ASN A 65 56.30 -2.18 15.41
CA ASN A 65 56.87 -1.21 16.35
C ASN A 65 56.28 -1.47 17.74
N SER A 66 57.12 -1.90 18.67
CA SER A 66 56.78 -1.90 20.09
C SER A 66 57.52 -0.73 20.77
N ALA A 67 56.76 0.18 21.35
CA ALA A 67 57.31 1.19 22.26
C ALA A 67 57.76 0.50 23.52
N THR A 68 59.06 0.51 23.73
CA THR A 68 59.74 -0.07 24.93
C THR A 68 59.59 0.94 26.08
N VAL A 69 58.73 0.63 27.04
CA VAL A 69 58.71 1.30 28.35
C VAL A 69 59.76 0.59 29.23
N ALA A 70 60.78 1.33 29.66
CA ALA A 70 61.78 0.81 30.59
C ALA A 70 61.14 0.55 31.97
N ILE A 71 61.11 -0.72 32.37
CA ILE A 71 60.65 -1.16 33.70
C ILE A 71 61.90 -1.49 34.51
N ALA A 72 62.03 -0.90 35.70
CA ALA A 72 63.06 -1.14 36.67
C ALA A 72 63.05 -2.61 37.10
N GLU A 73 64.25 -3.19 37.20
CA GLU A 73 64.48 -4.58 37.66
C GLU A 73 63.88 -4.79 39.06
N ILE A 74 62.97 -5.76 39.17
CA ILE A 74 62.44 -6.25 40.45
C ILE A 74 63.22 -7.49 40.85
N PRO A 75 63.75 -7.60 42.10
CA PRO A 75 64.57 -8.73 42.52
C PRO A 75 63.82 -10.05 42.60
N GLU A 76 64.43 -11.16 42.26
CA GLU A 76 63.92 -12.54 42.38
C GLU A 76 63.31 -12.80 43.77
N ALA A 77 62.03 -13.02 43.80
CA ALA A 77 61.29 -13.39 45.01
C ALA A 77 61.38 -14.86 45.29
N LYS A 78 62.04 -15.22 46.44
CA LYS A 78 61.98 -16.54 47.06
C LYS A 78 60.50 -16.94 47.30
N ALA A 79 60.21 -18.22 46.99
CA ALA A 79 58.92 -18.83 47.27
C ALA A 79 58.62 -18.76 48.78
N LEU A 80 57.78 -17.84 49.18
CA LEU A 80 57.11 -17.78 50.47
C LEU A 80 55.71 -18.44 50.30
N ASP A 81 55.38 -19.28 51.30
CA ASP A 81 54.11 -19.97 51.43
C ASP A 81 52.98 -18.92 51.75
N VAL A 82 52.68 -18.11 50.73
CA VAL A 82 51.63 -17.03 50.83
C VAL A 82 50.45 -17.50 49.98
N ALA A 83 49.25 -17.41 50.59
CA ALA A 83 48.01 -17.69 49.88
C ALA A 83 47.92 -16.86 48.58
N PRO A 84 47.37 -17.39 47.50
CA PRO A 84 47.23 -16.66 46.25
C PRO A 84 46.36 -15.43 46.43
N PHE A 85 46.79 -14.30 45.88
CA PHE A 85 45.90 -13.12 45.78
C PHE A 85 44.85 -13.40 44.71
N GLU A 86 43.56 -13.20 45.07
CA GLU A 86 42.42 -13.43 44.17
C GLU A 86 41.67 -12.12 43.90
N ALA A 87 41.33 -11.88 42.63
CA ALA A 87 40.41 -10.83 42.21
C ALA A 87 39.26 -11.44 41.43
N GLY A 88 38.03 -11.22 41.88
CA GLY A 88 36.83 -11.70 41.22
C GLY A 88 36.51 -10.90 39.95
N ILE A 89 36.05 -11.59 38.93
CA ILE A 89 35.49 -11.01 37.72
C ILE A 89 33.97 -11.09 37.86
N GLU A 90 33.32 -9.94 38.12
CA GLU A 90 31.89 -9.87 38.37
C GLU A 90 31.17 -9.16 37.23
N VAL A 91 30.12 -9.79 36.68
CA VAL A 91 29.22 -9.21 35.70
C VAL A 91 27.81 -9.15 36.31
N HIS A 92 27.27 -7.96 36.46
CA HIS A 92 25.98 -7.72 37.13
C HIS A 92 25.85 -8.31 38.56
N GLY A 93 26.94 -8.28 39.33
CA GLY A 93 26.95 -8.82 40.68
C GLY A 93 27.08 -10.37 40.74
N VAL A 94 27.25 -11.02 39.61
CA VAL A 94 27.54 -12.48 39.52
C VAL A 94 28.99 -12.69 39.21
N CYS A 95 29.70 -13.48 40.03
CA CYS A 95 31.07 -13.85 39.78
C CYS A 95 31.14 -14.88 38.64
N VAL A 96 31.67 -14.47 37.49
CA VAL A 96 31.85 -15.33 36.30
C VAL A 96 33.20 -16.00 36.24
N GLY A 97 34.16 -15.56 37.07
CA GLY A 97 35.48 -16.10 37.15
C GLY A 97 36.36 -15.33 38.12
N LYS A 98 37.60 -15.77 38.26
CA LYS A 98 38.62 -15.17 39.13
C LYS A 98 39.99 -15.13 38.47
N VAL A 99 40.77 -14.10 38.81
CA VAL A 99 42.22 -14.04 38.51
C VAL A 99 42.97 -14.34 39.82
N GLN A 100 43.81 -15.37 39.82
CA GLN A 100 44.64 -15.73 40.92
C GLN A 100 46.11 -15.43 40.58
N VAL A 101 46.86 -14.84 41.49
CA VAL A 101 48.30 -14.57 41.33
C VAL A 101 49.07 -15.05 42.56
N LEU A 102 50.11 -15.80 42.30
CA LEU A 102 50.98 -16.38 43.36
C LEU A 102 52.10 -15.41 43.75
N GLY A 103 52.38 -15.32 45.05
CA GLY A 103 53.53 -14.56 45.57
C GLY A 103 53.35 -13.05 45.62
N VAL A 104 52.14 -12.55 45.59
CA VAL A 104 51.81 -11.13 45.61
C VAL A 104 51.12 -10.76 46.93
N SER A 105 51.59 -9.72 47.63
CA SER A 105 50.94 -9.18 48.82
C SER A 105 49.79 -8.25 48.41
N GLU A 106 48.70 -8.18 49.24
CA GLU A 106 47.49 -7.37 48.99
C GLU A 106 47.78 -5.87 48.77
N SER A 107 48.83 -5.35 49.33
CA SER A 107 49.25 -3.94 49.26
C SER A 107 50.20 -3.64 48.10
N SER A 108 50.57 -4.62 47.31
CA SER A 108 51.52 -4.44 46.20
C SER A 108 50.89 -3.80 44.94
N ASP A 109 51.73 -3.14 44.13
CA ASP A 109 51.31 -2.60 42.84
C ASP A 109 50.80 -3.71 41.90
N ALA A 110 51.34 -4.94 42.06
CA ALA A 110 50.89 -6.11 41.31
C ALA A 110 49.46 -6.51 41.70
N ALA A 111 49.07 -6.46 42.98
CA ALA A 111 47.70 -6.73 43.43
C ALA A 111 46.70 -5.68 42.89
N ARG A 112 47.15 -4.43 42.83
CA ARG A 112 46.33 -3.34 42.22
C ARG A 112 46.10 -3.59 40.73
N PHE A 113 47.15 -3.96 39.99
CA PHE A 113 47.08 -4.29 38.58
C PHE A 113 46.15 -5.49 38.30
N VAL A 114 46.17 -6.52 39.16
CA VAL A 114 45.28 -7.69 39.04
C VAL A 114 43.80 -7.28 39.24
N ARG A 115 43.52 -6.39 40.20
CA ARG A 115 42.17 -5.85 40.39
C ARG A 115 41.70 -5.05 39.18
N ASP A 116 42.56 -4.20 38.64
CA ASP A 116 42.22 -3.39 37.44
C ASP A 116 42.06 -4.29 36.22
N LEU A 117 42.85 -5.35 36.07
CA LEU A 117 42.69 -6.35 35.01
C LEU A 117 41.34 -7.11 35.13
N ALA A 118 41.02 -7.57 36.35
CA ALA A 118 39.75 -8.24 36.61
C ALA A 118 38.53 -7.33 36.31
N ALA A 119 38.62 -6.06 36.71
CA ALA A 119 37.58 -5.05 36.40
C ALA A 119 37.46 -4.79 34.88
N THR A 120 38.58 -4.71 34.17
CA THR A 120 38.58 -4.53 32.70
C THR A 120 37.95 -5.73 31.99
N ILE A 121 38.29 -6.96 32.42
CA ILE A 121 37.66 -8.16 31.85
C ILE A 121 36.19 -8.21 32.16
N ALA A 122 35.74 -7.82 33.36
CA ALA A 122 34.34 -7.73 33.73
C ALA A 122 33.58 -6.76 32.81
N GLN A 123 34.17 -5.59 32.48
CA GLN A 123 33.62 -4.64 31.52
C GLN A 123 33.52 -5.22 30.11
N LEU A 124 34.54 -5.92 29.65
CA LEU A 124 34.53 -6.59 28.33
C LEU A 124 33.45 -7.66 28.26
N CYS A 125 33.29 -8.48 29.30
CA CYS A 125 32.21 -9.47 29.40
C CYS A 125 30.82 -8.81 29.35
N HIS A 126 30.66 -7.71 30.07
CA HIS A 126 29.42 -6.93 30.05
C HIS A 126 29.10 -6.40 28.65
N HIS A 127 30.08 -5.80 27.96
CA HIS A 127 29.90 -5.32 26.59
C HIS A 127 29.61 -6.45 25.60
N ALA A 128 30.30 -7.59 25.72
CA ALA A 128 30.06 -8.75 24.86
C ALA A 128 28.62 -9.30 25.04
N GLN A 129 28.11 -9.32 26.26
CA GLN A 129 26.73 -9.72 26.56
C GLN A 129 25.72 -8.74 25.97
N GLN A 130 25.97 -7.43 26.08
CA GLN A 130 25.13 -6.40 25.44
C GLN A 130 25.12 -6.53 23.91
N LEU A 131 26.28 -6.77 23.29
CA LEU A 131 26.39 -6.97 21.85
C LEU A 131 25.63 -8.22 21.40
N ARG A 132 25.75 -9.34 22.07
CA ARG A 132 24.99 -10.56 21.77
C ARG A 132 23.49 -10.30 21.83
N ARG A 133 23.00 -9.67 22.91
CA ARG A 133 21.59 -9.30 23.02
C ARG A 133 21.12 -8.44 21.84
N ARG A 134 21.93 -7.45 21.43
CA ARG A 134 21.59 -6.59 20.27
C ARG A 134 21.58 -7.36 18.95
N VAL A 135 22.48 -8.33 18.78
CA VAL A 135 22.50 -9.19 17.58
C VAL A 135 21.27 -10.08 17.55
N ASP A 136 20.87 -10.67 18.68
CA ASP A 136 19.66 -11.50 18.77
C ASP A 136 18.39 -10.66 18.54
N GLU A 137 18.35 -9.41 19.05
CA GLU A 137 17.29 -8.43 18.75
C GLU A 137 17.21 -8.13 17.25
N LEU A 138 18.34 -7.84 16.61
CA LEU A 138 18.40 -7.55 15.19
C LEU A 138 18.05 -8.77 14.34
N ALA A 139 18.46 -9.97 14.76
CA ALA A 139 18.11 -11.21 14.08
C ALA A 139 16.61 -11.47 14.12
N ALA A 140 15.96 -11.32 15.28
CA ALA A 140 14.51 -11.45 15.42
C ALA A 140 13.77 -10.41 14.55
N LEU A 141 14.25 -9.16 14.54
CA LEU A 141 13.73 -8.09 13.68
C LEU A 141 13.93 -8.39 12.19
N TYR A 142 15.08 -8.98 11.83
CA TYR A 142 15.41 -9.33 10.44
C TYR A 142 14.56 -10.51 9.93
N GLU A 143 14.36 -11.55 10.75
CA GLU A 143 13.50 -12.69 10.39
C GLU A 143 12.06 -12.26 10.12
N VAL A 144 11.49 -11.41 10.98
CA VAL A 144 10.15 -10.84 10.74
C VAL A 144 10.14 -9.97 9.47
N SER A 145 11.21 -9.20 9.22
CA SER A 145 11.33 -8.35 8.02
C SER A 145 11.54 -9.16 6.73
N ALA A 146 12.30 -10.25 6.78
CA ALA A 146 12.54 -11.14 5.63
C ALA A 146 11.27 -11.87 5.17
N MET A 147 10.36 -12.19 6.09
CA MET A 147 9.06 -12.77 5.76
C MET A 147 8.09 -11.78 5.11
N LEU A 148 8.29 -10.48 5.30
CA LEU A 148 7.54 -9.42 4.59
C LEU A 148 7.81 -9.42 3.08
N SER A 149 8.92 -10.00 2.64
CA SER A 149 9.32 -10.08 1.24
C SER A 149 8.82 -11.35 0.53
N GLY A 150 8.18 -12.27 1.26
CA GLY A 150 7.67 -13.55 0.76
C GLY A 150 6.15 -13.58 0.59
N ASN A 151 5.67 -14.54 -0.18
CA ASN A 151 4.24 -14.84 -0.41
C ASN A 151 3.54 -15.51 0.80
N ALA A 152 4.03 -15.30 2.03
CA ALA A 152 3.41 -15.86 3.24
C ALA A 152 2.03 -15.21 3.48
N ALA A 153 1.04 -16.01 3.89
CA ALA A 153 -0.25 -15.48 4.26
C ALA A 153 -0.10 -14.55 5.48
N LEU A 154 -0.86 -13.46 5.50
CA LEU A 154 -0.84 -12.50 6.61
C LEU A 154 -0.95 -13.21 7.97
N GLN A 155 -1.81 -14.23 8.07
CA GLN A 155 -2.03 -15.00 9.29
C GLN A 155 -0.75 -15.69 9.78
N ASP A 156 0.02 -16.31 8.88
CA ASP A 156 1.26 -17.01 9.24
C ASP A 156 2.29 -16.04 9.85
N VAL A 157 2.36 -14.81 9.33
CA VAL A 157 3.25 -13.77 9.85
C VAL A 157 2.82 -13.31 11.24
N LEU A 158 1.51 -13.12 11.46
CA LEU A 158 0.99 -12.72 12.77
C LEU A 158 1.20 -13.82 13.83
N ASP A 159 0.99 -15.08 13.45
CA ASP A 159 1.15 -16.24 14.34
C ASP A 159 2.63 -16.47 14.69
N MET A 160 3.52 -16.21 13.76
CA MET A 160 4.95 -16.25 14.02
C MET A 160 5.40 -15.14 14.96
N ALA A 161 4.96 -13.90 14.73
CA ALA A 161 5.30 -12.77 15.60
C ALA A 161 4.89 -13.02 17.06
N THR A 162 3.70 -13.59 17.28
CA THR A 162 3.23 -13.94 18.64
C THR A 162 4.03 -15.08 19.28
N ARG A 163 4.46 -16.09 18.51
CA ARG A 163 5.31 -17.19 18.98
C ARG A 163 6.73 -16.71 19.31
N GLN A 164 7.34 -15.94 18.41
CA GLN A 164 8.67 -15.38 18.66
C GLN A 164 8.72 -14.51 19.92
N LEU A 165 7.66 -13.73 20.19
CA LEU A 165 7.59 -12.98 21.44
C LEU A 165 7.53 -13.90 22.67
N VAL A 166 6.79 -15.00 22.59
CA VAL A 166 6.73 -15.98 23.68
C VAL A 166 8.10 -16.54 23.97
N ASP A 167 8.85 -16.93 22.94
CA ASP A 167 10.17 -17.53 23.05
C ASP A 167 11.22 -16.49 23.50
N ALA A 168 11.27 -15.31 22.86
CA ALA A 168 12.29 -14.28 23.14
C ALA A 168 12.14 -13.62 24.53
N MET A 169 10.92 -13.49 25.03
CA MET A 169 10.65 -12.90 26.35
C MET A 169 10.31 -13.96 27.41
N GLU A 170 10.40 -15.25 27.09
CA GLU A 170 10.00 -16.36 27.98
C GLU A 170 8.60 -16.13 28.58
N LEU A 171 7.63 -15.77 27.70
CA LEU A 171 6.28 -15.46 28.13
C LEU A 171 5.47 -16.72 28.38
N LYS A 172 4.51 -16.64 29.30
CA LYS A 172 3.47 -17.64 29.42
C LYS A 172 2.57 -17.70 28.20
N ALA A 173 2.21 -16.53 27.68
CA ALA A 173 1.35 -16.39 26.51
C ALA A 173 1.48 -15.01 25.86
N CYS A 174 1.04 -14.90 24.60
CA CYS A 174 0.93 -13.65 23.85
C CYS A 174 -0.40 -13.57 23.11
N SER A 175 -0.96 -12.37 22.93
CA SER A 175 -2.13 -12.17 22.07
C SER A 175 -2.07 -10.86 21.32
N LEU A 176 -2.34 -10.94 20.02
CA LEU A 176 -2.59 -9.82 19.11
C LEU A 176 -4.09 -9.67 18.91
N ARG A 177 -4.62 -8.50 19.15
CA ARG A 177 -6.02 -8.17 18.92
C ARG A 177 -6.14 -6.93 18.06
N LEU A 178 -7.00 -6.99 17.04
CA LEU A 178 -7.27 -5.87 16.14
C LEU A 178 -8.60 -5.20 16.50
N LEU A 179 -8.60 -3.87 16.44
CA LEU A 179 -9.77 -3.05 16.69
C LEU A 179 -10.72 -3.12 15.49
N ASP A 180 -11.94 -3.54 15.76
CA ASP A 180 -13.06 -3.39 14.84
C ASP A 180 -13.61 -1.95 14.99
N PRO A 181 -13.51 -1.12 13.96
CA PRO A 181 -13.89 0.30 14.05
C PRO A 181 -15.39 0.51 14.24
N ASP A 182 -16.23 -0.42 13.76
CA ASP A 182 -17.68 -0.29 13.80
C ASP A 182 -18.26 -0.64 15.18
N THR A 183 -17.70 -1.69 15.80
CA THR A 183 -18.19 -2.21 17.09
C THR A 183 -17.37 -1.73 18.28
N GLY A 184 -16.15 -1.23 18.06
CA GLY A 184 -15.20 -0.88 19.10
C GLY A 184 -14.69 -2.10 19.89
N GLU A 185 -14.75 -3.30 19.30
CA GLU A 185 -14.31 -4.56 19.88
C GLU A 185 -12.89 -4.90 19.43
N LEU A 186 -12.09 -5.44 20.33
CA LEU A 186 -10.76 -5.97 20.07
C LEU A 186 -10.86 -7.46 19.73
N LYS A 187 -10.97 -7.77 18.43
CA LYS A 187 -11.05 -9.13 17.91
C LYS A 187 -9.67 -9.80 17.90
N VAL A 188 -9.65 -11.09 18.24
CA VAL A 188 -8.42 -11.88 18.21
C VAL A 188 -7.94 -12.02 16.77
N ALA A 189 -6.69 -11.65 16.51
CA ALA A 189 -6.02 -11.82 15.22
C ALA A 189 -4.97 -12.95 15.26
N SER A 190 -4.23 -13.06 16.37
CA SER A 190 -3.29 -14.14 16.61
C SER A 190 -3.07 -14.35 18.11
N VAL A 191 -2.75 -15.57 18.49
CA VAL A 191 -2.43 -15.92 19.88
C VAL A 191 -1.34 -16.98 19.91
N ALA A 192 -0.54 -16.96 20.99
CA ALA A 192 0.36 -18.03 21.36
C ALA A 192 0.13 -18.43 22.81
N ASN A 193 -0.02 -19.71 23.05
CA ASN A 193 -0.15 -20.35 24.38
C ASN A 193 -1.36 -19.88 25.22
N LEU A 194 -2.48 -19.47 24.61
CA LEU A 194 -3.75 -19.21 25.29
C LEU A 194 -4.76 -20.30 24.97
N SER A 195 -5.48 -20.78 26.01
CA SER A 195 -6.50 -21.79 25.83
C SER A 195 -7.78 -21.27 25.15
N GLU A 196 -8.51 -22.14 24.47
CA GLU A 196 -9.82 -21.80 23.89
C GLU A 196 -10.80 -21.29 24.95
N ARG A 197 -10.73 -21.84 26.17
CA ARG A 197 -11.52 -21.38 27.31
C ARG A 197 -11.25 -19.92 27.66
N TYR A 198 -9.99 -19.48 27.60
CA TYR A 198 -9.64 -18.08 27.84
C TYR A 198 -10.06 -17.17 26.67
N LEU A 199 -10.02 -17.67 25.46
CA LEU A 199 -10.44 -16.93 24.27
C LEU A 199 -11.95 -16.73 24.22
N SER A 200 -12.75 -17.68 24.74
CA SER A 200 -14.22 -17.63 24.79
C SER A 200 -14.79 -16.83 25.98
N LYS A 201 -13.96 -16.10 26.76
CA LYS A 201 -14.38 -15.34 27.95
C LYS A 201 -15.36 -14.19 27.70
N GLY A 202 -15.63 -13.85 26.45
CA GLY A 202 -16.50 -12.77 26.01
C GLY A 202 -15.77 -11.66 25.27
N PRO A 203 -16.52 -10.68 24.73
CA PRO A 203 -15.98 -9.62 23.90
C PRO A 203 -15.11 -8.64 24.71
N VAL A 204 -13.95 -8.30 24.18
CA VAL A 204 -13.07 -7.26 24.75
C VAL A 204 -13.40 -5.95 24.07
N ARG A 205 -14.19 -5.10 24.73
CA ARG A 205 -14.58 -3.78 24.20
C ARG A 205 -13.70 -2.69 24.78
N VAL A 206 -13.22 -1.80 23.92
CA VAL A 206 -12.35 -0.68 24.32
C VAL A 206 -13.00 0.19 25.40
N ARG A 207 -14.29 0.54 25.26
CA ARG A 207 -15.03 1.37 26.23
C ARG A 207 -15.10 0.78 27.64
N GLY A 208 -14.92 -0.54 27.79
CA GLY A 208 -14.97 -1.25 29.06
C GLY A 208 -13.60 -1.60 29.64
N SER A 209 -12.49 -1.26 28.98
CA SER A 209 -11.14 -1.59 29.40
C SER A 209 -10.23 -0.37 29.42
N SER A 210 -9.94 0.15 30.61
CA SER A 210 -9.02 1.28 30.77
C SER A 210 -7.58 0.94 30.31
N ILE A 211 -7.16 -0.32 30.46
CA ILE A 211 -5.87 -0.81 29.96
C ILE A 211 -5.80 -0.66 28.45
N ASP A 212 -6.84 -1.08 27.72
CA ASP A 212 -6.85 -1.01 26.26
C ASP A 212 -7.00 0.43 25.76
N GLN A 213 -7.77 1.26 26.46
CA GLN A 213 -7.87 2.68 26.13
C GLN A 213 -6.52 3.38 26.24
N ALA A 214 -5.78 3.18 27.34
CA ALA A 214 -4.46 3.73 27.52
C ALA A 214 -3.47 3.20 26.48
N ALA A 215 -3.50 1.88 26.22
CA ALA A 215 -2.63 1.29 25.19
C ALA A 215 -2.92 1.88 23.78
N LEU A 216 -4.17 1.97 23.36
CA LEU A 216 -4.55 2.54 22.07
C LEU A 216 -4.24 4.05 21.96
N SER A 217 -4.21 4.79 23.08
CA SER A 217 -3.78 6.20 23.10
C SER A 217 -2.27 6.38 22.96
N GLY A 218 -1.50 5.30 23.11
CA GLY A 218 -0.05 5.28 22.90
C GLY A 218 0.80 5.02 24.12
N GLU A 219 0.19 4.75 25.26
CA GLU A 219 0.86 4.36 26.49
C GLU A 219 1.12 2.85 26.48
N THR A 220 2.35 2.41 26.79
CA THR A 220 2.59 0.99 27.07
C THR A 220 2.26 0.69 28.52
N VAL A 221 1.20 -0.10 28.72
CA VAL A 221 0.59 -0.33 30.02
C VAL A 221 1.13 -1.57 30.67
N TYR A 222 1.70 -1.42 31.87
CA TYR A 222 2.10 -2.51 32.73
C TYR A 222 1.00 -2.85 33.75
N VAL A 223 0.74 -4.14 33.92
CA VAL A 223 -0.15 -4.71 34.92
C VAL A 223 0.65 -5.70 35.77
N GLU A 224 0.88 -5.40 37.04
CA GLU A 224 1.67 -6.24 37.95
C GLU A 224 0.96 -7.55 38.28
N ASP A 225 -0.34 -7.50 38.59
CA ASP A 225 -1.13 -8.68 38.91
C ASP A 225 -2.57 -8.55 38.36
N MET A 226 -2.82 -9.22 37.23
CA MET A 226 -4.13 -9.22 36.54
C MET A 226 -5.29 -9.77 37.40
N ARG A 227 -4.99 -10.55 38.44
CA ARG A 227 -6.00 -11.16 39.31
C ARG A 227 -6.58 -10.14 40.28
N THR A 228 -5.82 -9.10 40.64
CA THR A 228 -6.17 -8.11 41.65
C THR A 228 -6.32 -6.69 41.10
N ASP A 229 -5.63 -6.34 40.00
CA ASP A 229 -5.67 -5.00 39.41
C ASP A 229 -7.11 -4.60 39.03
N PRO A 230 -7.60 -3.46 39.54
CA PRO A 230 -8.98 -2.98 39.29
C PRO A 230 -9.26 -2.76 37.79
N ARG A 231 -8.26 -2.47 37.00
CA ARG A 231 -8.35 -2.23 35.53
C ARG A 231 -8.58 -3.51 34.73
N THR A 232 -8.28 -4.68 35.30
CA THR A 232 -8.48 -5.98 34.65
C THR A 232 -9.96 -6.37 34.64
N VAL A 233 -10.54 -6.54 33.43
CA VAL A 233 -11.97 -6.87 33.25
C VAL A 233 -12.24 -8.33 33.58
N TYR A 234 -11.42 -9.26 33.12
CA TYR A 234 -11.63 -10.72 33.22
C TYR A 234 -10.70 -11.38 34.24
N LYS A 235 -10.75 -10.91 35.53
CA LYS A 235 -9.86 -11.39 36.60
C LYS A 235 -9.95 -12.90 36.84
N LYS A 236 -11.19 -13.46 36.85
CA LYS A 236 -11.43 -14.89 37.06
C LYS A 236 -10.78 -15.72 35.95
N ASN A 237 -10.99 -15.33 34.70
CA ASN A 237 -10.40 -16.02 33.56
C ASN A 237 -8.87 -15.93 33.56
N ALA A 238 -8.30 -14.77 33.91
CA ALA A 238 -6.85 -14.61 34.03
C ALA A 238 -6.26 -15.54 35.12
N LYS A 239 -6.96 -15.67 36.26
CA LYS A 239 -6.56 -16.59 37.34
C LYS A 239 -6.61 -18.06 36.91
N GLU A 240 -7.67 -18.47 36.20
CA GLU A 240 -7.85 -19.83 35.72
C GLU A 240 -6.83 -20.19 34.65
N GLU A 241 -6.44 -19.25 33.79
CA GLU A 241 -5.42 -19.38 32.76
C GLU A 241 -3.98 -19.30 33.32
N GLY A 242 -3.84 -18.87 34.58
CA GLY A 242 -2.55 -18.68 35.23
C GLY A 242 -1.77 -17.48 34.70
N LEU A 243 -2.46 -16.41 34.26
CA LEU A 243 -1.87 -15.16 33.85
C LEU A 243 -1.77 -14.21 35.05
N ILE A 244 -0.56 -13.75 35.36
CA ILE A 244 -0.30 -12.91 36.54
C ILE A 244 0.10 -11.50 36.11
N SER A 245 1.23 -11.32 35.44
CA SER A 245 1.64 -10.01 34.96
C SER A 245 1.38 -9.85 33.47
N ALA A 246 1.11 -8.64 33.04
CA ALA A 246 0.90 -8.31 31.63
C ALA A 246 1.56 -7.00 31.24
N LEU A 247 2.04 -6.96 29.98
CA LEU A 247 2.48 -5.76 29.29
C LEU A 247 1.64 -5.60 28.04
N VAL A 248 1.07 -4.42 27.82
CA VAL A 248 0.14 -4.14 26.73
C VAL A 248 0.60 -2.91 25.97
N THR A 249 0.82 -3.04 24.67
CA THR A 249 1.19 -1.92 23.81
C THR A 249 0.27 -1.84 22.59
N ARG A 250 0.22 -0.66 21.97
CA ARG A 250 -0.57 -0.46 20.74
C ARG A 250 0.08 -1.10 19.51
N VAL A 251 -0.73 -1.62 18.63
CA VAL A 251 -0.36 -1.87 17.24
C VAL A 251 -0.88 -0.71 16.40
N ALA A 252 0.01 -0.03 15.68
CA ALA A 252 -0.36 1.17 14.93
C ALA A 252 0.03 1.05 13.44
N SER A 253 -0.77 1.65 12.58
CA SER A 253 -0.53 1.79 11.16
C SER A 253 -0.64 3.26 10.77
N ARG A 254 0.43 3.84 10.20
CA ARG A 254 0.48 5.26 9.81
C ARG A 254 0.05 6.21 10.95
N GLY A 255 0.51 5.93 12.17
CA GLY A 255 0.18 6.72 13.36
C GLY A 255 -1.19 6.44 13.99
N LYS A 256 -2.10 5.72 13.31
CA LYS A 256 -3.40 5.34 13.85
C LYS A 256 -3.33 3.98 14.53
N ALA A 257 -3.81 3.90 15.79
CA ALA A 257 -3.91 2.62 16.48
C ALA A 257 -4.94 1.71 15.79
N ILE A 258 -4.52 0.49 15.46
CA ILE A 258 -5.34 -0.54 14.80
C ILE A 258 -5.56 -1.77 15.67
N GLY A 259 -4.93 -1.83 16.87
CA GLY A 259 -5.05 -2.95 17.77
C GLY A 259 -4.10 -2.85 18.94
N VAL A 260 -4.02 -3.92 19.71
CA VAL A 260 -3.12 -4.08 20.86
C VAL A 260 -2.39 -5.42 20.79
N LEU A 261 -1.13 -5.40 21.24
CA LEU A 261 -0.29 -6.57 21.45
C LEU A 261 -0.08 -6.73 22.95
N ARG A 262 -0.30 -7.95 23.47
CA ARG A 262 -0.24 -8.24 24.89
C ARG A 262 0.69 -9.40 25.18
N ALA A 263 1.66 -9.17 26.05
CA ALA A 263 2.57 -10.15 26.60
C ALA A 263 2.11 -10.54 28.02
N TYR A 264 2.10 -11.82 28.34
CA TYR A 264 1.65 -12.33 29.64
C TYR A 264 2.72 -13.19 30.30
N LYS A 265 2.97 -12.96 31.59
CA LYS A 265 3.80 -13.84 32.47
C LYS A 265 2.91 -14.64 33.43
N GLY A 266 3.35 -15.85 33.77
CA GLY A 266 2.70 -16.72 34.76
C GLY A 266 3.10 -16.45 36.20
N GLU A 267 3.89 -15.40 36.45
CA GLU A 267 4.42 -14.97 37.73
C GLU A 267 4.38 -13.44 37.84
N ARG A 268 4.64 -12.91 39.03
CA ARG A 268 4.86 -11.47 39.21
C ARG A 268 6.20 -11.10 38.62
N HIS A 269 6.18 -10.35 37.54
CA HIS A 269 7.34 -9.97 36.79
C HIS A 269 7.31 -8.48 36.46
N ARG A 270 8.40 -7.77 36.75
CA ARG A 270 8.58 -6.38 36.35
C ARG A 270 9.34 -6.36 35.03
N PHE A 271 8.65 -6.04 33.96
CA PHE A 271 9.26 -5.97 32.63
C PHE A 271 10.39 -4.94 32.61
N SER A 272 11.54 -5.36 32.10
CA SER A 272 12.70 -4.51 31.89
C SER A 272 12.47 -3.52 30.76
N PRO A 273 13.21 -2.39 30.71
CA PRO A 273 13.14 -1.46 29.57
C PRO A 273 13.38 -2.14 28.21
N PHE A 274 14.19 -3.20 28.22
CA PHE A 274 14.45 -4.01 27.03
C PHE A 274 13.19 -4.78 26.57
N GLU A 275 12.51 -5.49 27.48
CA GLU A 275 11.28 -6.24 27.15
C GLU A 275 10.17 -5.30 26.65
N VAL A 276 10.07 -4.09 27.23
CA VAL A 276 9.14 -3.05 26.76
C VAL A 276 9.48 -2.64 25.31
N SER A 277 10.74 -2.28 25.07
CA SER A 277 11.20 -1.87 23.72
C SER A 277 11.04 -2.96 22.69
N LEU A 278 11.28 -4.22 23.04
CA LEU A 278 11.09 -5.37 22.13
C LEU A 278 9.62 -5.56 21.77
N LEU A 279 8.72 -5.51 22.75
CA LEU A 279 7.28 -5.61 22.51
C LEU A 279 6.78 -4.49 21.61
N GLU A 280 7.23 -3.24 21.85
CA GLU A 280 6.88 -2.07 21.03
C GLU A 280 7.41 -2.19 19.59
N ALA A 281 8.66 -2.65 19.43
CA ALA A 281 9.26 -2.85 18.11
C ALA A 281 8.50 -3.89 17.28
N ILE A 282 8.15 -5.03 17.87
CA ILE A 282 7.37 -6.07 17.19
C ILE A 282 5.94 -5.58 16.91
N ALA A 283 5.31 -4.85 17.84
CA ALA A 283 4.00 -4.26 17.61
C ALA A 283 4.01 -3.26 16.43
N ALA A 284 5.05 -2.45 16.30
CA ALA A 284 5.24 -1.53 15.18
C ALA A 284 5.40 -2.29 13.85
N GLN A 285 6.18 -3.36 13.83
CA GLN A 285 6.36 -4.20 12.64
C GLN A 285 5.07 -4.92 12.24
N VAL A 286 4.36 -5.53 13.18
CA VAL A 286 3.04 -6.14 12.94
C VAL A 286 2.08 -5.10 12.35
N GLY A 287 2.09 -3.88 12.86
CA GLY A 287 1.32 -2.77 12.32
C GLY A 287 1.65 -2.46 10.85
N ALA A 288 2.93 -2.45 10.49
CA ALA A 288 3.39 -2.23 9.12
C ALA A 288 2.97 -3.39 8.18
N VAL A 289 3.09 -4.64 8.62
CA VAL A 289 2.64 -5.82 7.87
C VAL A 289 1.15 -5.75 7.55
N ILE A 290 0.34 -5.48 8.56
CA ILE A 290 -1.12 -5.36 8.40
C ILE A 290 -1.47 -4.22 7.44
N ALA A 291 -0.76 -3.07 7.55
CA ALA A 291 -0.94 -1.94 6.63
C ALA A 291 -0.65 -2.32 5.18
N ASN A 292 0.48 -2.97 4.94
CA ASN A 292 0.88 -3.41 3.60
C ASN A 292 -0.10 -4.44 3.02
N ALA A 293 -0.52 -5.43 3.82
CA ALA A 293 -1.50 -6.42 3.38
C ALA A 293 -2.84 -5.78 3.00
N ARG A 294 -3.33 -4.79 3.76
CA ARG A 294 -4.55 -4.03 3.41
C ARG A 294 -4.39 -3.26 2.12
N LEU A 295 -3.26 -2.56 1.94
CA LEU A 295 -2.98 -1.83 0.71
C LEU A 295 -2.93 -2.74 -0.51
N MET A 296 -2.31 -3.92 -0.40
CA MET A 296 -2.28 -4.91 -1.49
C MET A 296 -3.67 -5.45 -1.82
N LEU A 297 -4.51 -5.71 -0.81
CA LEU A 297 -5.90 -6.14 -1.04
C LEU A 297 -6.72 -5.05 -1.73
N ASP A 298 -6.58 -3.79 -1.31
CA ASP A 298 -7.28 -2.66 -1.92
C ASP A 298 -6.78 -2.40 -3.36
N ALA A 299 -5.49 -2.52 -3.60
CA ALA A 299 -4.91 -2.42 -4.94
C ALA A 299 -5.46 -3.52 -5.87
N ARG A 300 -5.50 -4.78 -5.41
CA ARG A 300 -6.08 -5.90 -6.17
C ARG A 300 -7.56 -5.69 -6.48
N LYS A 301 -8.35 -5.20 -5.51
CA LYS A 301 -9.78 -4.88 -5.73
C LYS A 301 -9.95 -3.79 -6.78
N LYS A 302 -9.13 -2.71 -6.71
CA LYS A 302 -9.15 -1.63 -7.70
C LYS A 302 -8.75 -2.14 -9.09
N GLU A 303 -7.71 -2.94 -9.19
CA GLU A 303 -7.27 -3.53 -10.47
C GLU A 303 -8.35 -4.45 -11.07
N HIS A 304 -8.99 -5.28 -10.24
CA HIS A 304 -10.09 -6.14 -10.68
C HIS A 304 -11.27 -5.33 -11.21
N LEU A 305 -11.67 -4.27 -10.48
CA LEU A 305 -12.74 -3.37 -10.91
C LEU A 305 -12.38 -2.65 -12.22
N ALA A 306 -11.16 -2.09 -12.31
CA ALA A 306 -10.70 -1.43 -13.54
C ALA A 306 -10.72 -2.39 -14.73
N ARG A 307 -10.35 -3.65 -14.54
CA ARG A 307 -10.42 -4.68 -15.58
C ARG A 307 -11.85 -4.95 -16.03
N GLN A 308 -12.80 -5.02 -15.10
CA GLN A 308 -14.22 -5.20 -15.44
C GLN A 308 -14.77 -4.02 -16.23
N VAL A 309 -14.44 -2.78 -15.81
CA VAL A 309 -14.85 -1.56 -16.53
C VAL A 309 -14.26 -1.56 -17.95
N LYS A 310 -12.99 -1.94 -18.12
CA LYS A 310 -12.36 -2.04 -19.45
C LYS A 310 -13.05 -3.07 -20.36
N LEU A 311 -13.45 -4.22 -19.83
CA LEU A 311 -14.22 -5.21 -20.59
C LEU A 311 -15.59 -4.68 -21.00
N ALA A 312 -16.27 -3.94 -20.13
CA ALA A 312 -17.54 -3.28 -20.47
C ALA A 312 -17.36 -2.23 -21.57
N ALA A 313 -16.26 -1.46 -21.52
CA ALA A 313 -15.91 -0.49 -22.56
C ALA A 313 -15.67 -1.14 -23.93
N GLU A 314 -15.04 -2.32 -23.96
CA GLU A 314 -14.86 -3.08 -25.20
C GLU A 314 -16.23 -3.53 -25.79
N VAL A 315 -17.19 -3.88 -24.95
CA VAL A 315 -18.56 -4.22 -25.41
C VAL A 315 -19.25 -2.97 -25.95
N GLN A 316 -19.17 -1.85 -25.23
CA GLN A 316 -19.76 -0.58 -25.64
C GLN A 316 -19.19 -0.09 -27.00
N ARG A 317 -17.87 -0.14 -27.19
CA ARG A 317 -17.23 0.23 -28.47
C ARG A 317 -17.77 -0.56 -29.68
N ARG A 318 -18.18 -1.81 -29.48
CA ARG A 318 -18.80 -2.62 -30.54
C ARG A 318 -20.23 -2.17 -30.88
N MET A 319 -20.88 -1.44 -29.98
CA MET A 319 -22.21 -0.87 -30.26
C MET A 319 -22.12 0.35 -31.18
N ILE A 320 -21.04 1.14 -31.08
CA ILE A 320 -20.81 2.30 -31.93
C ILE A 320 -20.31 1.82 -33.31
N PRO A 321 -20.84 2.34 -34.43
CA PRO A 321 -20.44 1.92 -35.75
C PRO A 321 -18.95 2.16 -36.02
N ALA A 322 -18.19 1.11 -36.29
CA ALA A 322 -16.77 1.22 -36.59
C ALA A 322 -16.49 1.87 -37.97
N ARG A 323 -17.48 1.88 -38.86
CA ARG A 323 -17.42 2.48 -40.19
C ARG A 323 -18.78 3.09 -40.53
N PRO A 324 -18.80 4.28 -41.11
CA PRO A 324 -20.03 4.87 -41.60
C PRO A 324 -20.62 4.09 -42.78
N PRO A 325 -21.90 4.27 -43.09
CA PRO A 325 -22.54 3.65 -44.23
C PRO A 325 -21.95 4.18 -45.54
N GLN A 326 -21.91 3.34 -46.59
CA GLN A 326 -21.61 3.79 -47.96
C GLN A 326 -22.89 4.29 -48.62
N SER A 327 -22.81 5.41 -49.34
CA SER A 327 -23.89 6.01 -50.09
C SER A 327 -23.37 6.63 -51.40
N GLU A 328 -24.19 6.68 -52.40
CA GLU A 328 -23.90 7.37 -53.66
C GLU A 328 -24.01 8.89 -53.54
N HIS A 329 -24.86 9.37 -52.62
CA HIS A 329 -25.17 10.78 -52.44
C HIS A 329 -24.60 11.42 -51.17
N TYR A 330 -24.01 10.61 -50.28
CA TYR A 330 -23.49 11.12 -48.99
C TYR A 330 -22.11 10.53 -48.66
N GLN A 331 -21.25 11.38 -48.13
CA GLN A 331 -20.02 10.99 -47.48
C GLN A 331 -20.12 11.29 -45.97
N PHE A 332 -19.64 10.37 -45.13
CA PHE A 332 -19.70 10.49 -43.67
C PHE A 332 -18.32 10.46 -43.07
N GLY A 333 -18.09 11.33 -42.08
CA GLY A 333 -16.89 11.32 -41.25
C GLY A 333 -17.32 11.35 -39.78
N CYS A 334 -16.69 10.55 -38.94
CA CYS A 334 -17.03 10.46 -37.51
C CYS A 334 -15.77 10.49 -36.66
N ASP A 335 -15.86 11.13 -35.52
CA ASP A 335 -14.85 10.99 -34.45
C ASP A 335 -15.60 10.85 -33.11
N TYR A 336 -15.10 9.93 -32.27
CA TYR A 336 -15.67 9.62 -30.96
C TYR A 336 -14.54 9.43 -29.95
N GLN A 337 -14.47 10.29 -28.97
CA GLN A 337 -13.44 10.31 -27.95
C GLN A 337 -14.08 10.34 -26.57
N PRO A 338 -14.23 9.21 -25.89
CA PRO A 338 -14.77 9.18 -24.54
C PRO A 338 -13.78 9.79 -23.55
N SER A 339 -14.29 10.54 -22.58
CA SER A 339 -13.52 11.17 -21.50
C SER A 339 -13.05 10.16 -20.44
N GLN A 340 -13.81 9.07 -20.29
CA GLN A 340 -13.52 7.96 -19.39
C GLN A 340 -13.48 6.63 -20.16
N GLU A 341 -13.28 5.51 -19.46
CA GLU A 341 -13.33 4.18 -20.07
C GLU A 341 -14.67 3.87 -20.75
N LEU A 342 -15.78 4.36 -20.14
CA LEU A 342 -17.15 4.22 -20.61
C LEU A 342 -17.76 5.62 -20.81
N GLY A 343 -18.31 5.89 -21.98
CA GLY A 343 -18.96 7.16 -22.33
C GLY A 343 -20.47 7.11 -22.24
N GLY A 344 -21.10 8.30 -22.09
CA GLY A 344 -22.52 8.52 -22.26
C GLY A 344 -22.89 8.78 -23.71
N ASP A 345 -21.99 9.36 -24.44
CA ASP A 345 -22.15 9.72 -25.84
C ASP A 345 -22.25 8.50 -26.77
N PHE A 346 -23.01 8.68 -27.84
CA PHE A 346 -22.94 7.77 -28.99
C PHE A 346 -23.38 8.46 -30.28
N TYR A 347 -22.94 7.89 -31.38
CA TYR A 347 -23.54 8.07 -32.69
C TYR A 347 -23.96 6.73 -33.27
N ASP A 348 -24.96 6.76 -34.17
CA ASP A 348 -25.36 5.55 -34.90
C ASP A 348 -25.90 5.89 -36.29
N PHE A 349 -25.89 4.88 -37.16
CA PHE A 349 -26.46 4.93 -38.48
C PHE A 349 -27.48 3.81 -38.68
N ILE A 350 -28.61 4.12 -39.31
CA ILE A 350 -29.70 3.21 -39.59
C ILE A 350 -29.95 3.23 -41.10
N ARG A 351 -29.81 2.10 -41.77
CA ARG A 351 -30.22 1.97 -43.17
C ARG A 351 -31.66 1.53 -43.24
N PHE A 352 -32.43 2.21 -44.04
CA PHE A 352 -33.81 1.85 -44.33
C PHE A 352 -33.92 1.06 -45.64
N ASP A 353 -35.01 0.31 -45.80
CA ASP A 353 -35.25 -0.54 -46.99
C ASP A 353 -35.48 0.29 -48.25
N ASN A 354 -35.95 1.52 -48.12
CA ASN A 354 -36.12 2.48 -49.20
C ASN A 354 -34.82 3.16 -49.67
N GLY A 355 -33.70 2.84 -49.02
CA GLY A 355 -32.38 3.42 -49.30
C GLY A 355 -32.03 4.66 -48.50
N ASP A 356 -32.95 5.22 -47.71
CA ASP A 356 -32.70 6.35 -46.82
C ASP A 356 -31.70 5.96 -45.71
N ILE A 357 -31.03 6.95 -45.13
CA ILE A 357 -30.08 6.76 -44.05
C ILE A 357 -30.46 7.62 -42.87
N GLY A 358 -30.78 6.97 -41.74
CA GLY A 358 -30.89 7.63 -40.45
C GLY A 358 -29.53 7.81 -39.82
N ALA A 359 -29.26 8.97 -39.20
CA ALA A 359 -28.10 9.22 -38.38
C ALA A 359 -28.52 9.89 -37.07
N VAL A 360 -27.83 9.56 -35.98
CA VAL A 360 -28.08 10.16 -34.66
C VAL A 360 -26.76 10.47 -33.98
N VAL A 361 -26.72 11.60 -33.27
CA VAL A 361 -25.73 11.91 -32.24
C VAL A 361 -26.51 12.18 -30.96
N ALA A 362 -26.07 11.59 -29.86
CA ALA A 362 -26.75 11.68 -28.58
C ALA A 362 -25.78 11.68 -27.45
N ASP A 363 -26.12 12.38 -26.38
CA ASP A 363 -25.38 12.45 -25.14
C ASP A 363 -26.31 12.12 -23.97
N VAL A 364 -25.85 11.27 -23.06
CA VAL A 364 -26.55 10.83 -21.86
C VAL A 364 -25.92 11.49 -20.64
N VAL A 365 -26.74 12.20 -19.86
CA VAL A 365 -26.28 12.86 -18.66
C VAL A 365 -25.54 11.90 -17.71
N GLY A 366 -24.40 12.37 -17.21
CA GLY A 366 -23.54 11.58 -16.30
C GLY A 366 -22.44 10.83 -17.02
N LYS A 367 -21.66 10.05 -16.26
CA LYS A 367 -20.45 9.39 -16.77
C LYS A 367 -20.32 7.96 -16.24
N GLY A 368 -19.51 7.17 -16.94
CA GLY A 368 -19.20 5.81 -16.52
C GLY A 368 -20.32 4.80 -16.74
N VAL A 369 -20.43 3.82 -15.84
CA VAL A 369 -21.33 2.67 -16.01
C VAL A 369 -22.83 3.06 -16.15
N PRO A 370 -23.41 3.94 -15.31
CA PRO A 370 -24.81 4.31 -15.44
C PRO A 370 -25.14 4.94 -16.80
N ALA A 371 -24.38 5.95 -17.22
CA ALA A 371 -24.57 6.63 -18.51
C ALA A 371 -24.41 5.67 -19.69
N SER A 372 -23.45 4.74 -19.65
CA SER A 372 -23.23 3.75 -20.70
C SER A 372 -24.39 2.75 -20.85
N LEU A 373 -25.07 2.39 -19.76
CA LEU A 373 -26.25 1.52 -19.80
C LEU A 373 -27.47 2.26 -20.37
N MET A 374 -27.65 3.52 -20.01
CA MET A 374 -28.72 4.38 -20.57
C MET A 374 -28.47 4.61 -22.06
N MET A 375 -27.25 4.88 -22.48
CA MET A 375 -26.84 4.98 -23.87
C MET A 375 -27.24 3.73 -24.66
N ALA A 376 -26.91 2.54 -24.15
CA ALA A 376 -27.24 1.28 -24.80
C ALA A 376 -28.78 1.09 -24.94
N SER A 377 -29.55 1.48 -23.90
CA SER A 377 -31.02 1.44 -23.92
C SER A 377 -31.60 2.42 -24.95
N ALA A 378 -31.17 3.69 -24.92
CA ALA A 378 -31.59 4.72 -25.86
C ALA A 378 -31.33 4.32 -27.31
N ARG A 379 -30.06 3.91 -27.60
CA ARG A 379 -29.65 3.47 -28.93
C ARG A 379 -30.45 2.26 -29.42
N SER A 380 -30.63 1.24 -28.57
CA SER A 380 -31.40 0.04 -28.93
C SER A 380 -32.85 0.35 -29.25
N THR A 381 -33.46 1.20 -28.42
CA THR A 381 -34.87 1.64 -28.60
C THR A 381 -35.04 2.44 -29.89
N LEU A 382 -34.10 3.38 -30.17
CA LEU A 382 -34.11 4.16 -31.43
C LEU A 382 -34.03 3.22 -32.65
N ARG A 383 -33.06 2.32 -32.70
CA ARG A 383 -32.87 1.37 -33.81
C ARG A 383 -34.10 0.48 -34.06
N SER A 384 -34.74 0.04 -32.96
CA SER A 384 -35.92 -0.82 -33.05
C SER A 384 -37.11 -0.09 -33.60
N ASN A 385 -37.32 1.16 -33.13
CA ASN A 385 -38.49 1.96 -33.57
C ASN A 385 -38.30 2.54 -34.97
N ALA A 386 -37.15 3.03 -35.33
CA ALA A 386 -36.82 3.55 -36.65
C ALA A 386 -37.10 2.55 -37.79
N ARG A 387 -37.10 1.25 -37.55
CA ARG A 387 -37.43 0.21 -38.52
C ARG A 387 -38.91 -0.12 -38.64
N ARG A 388 -39.73 0.36 -37.71
CA ARG A 388 -41.16 -0.02 -37.61
C ARG A 388 -42.10 1.16 -37.76
N VAL A 389 -41.67 2.34 -37.37
CA VAL A 389 -42.43 3.57 -37.33
C VAL A 389 -41.88 4.49 -38.42
N THR A 390 -42.74 5.09 -39.20
CA THR A 390 -42.37 5.98 -40.31
C THR A 390 -42.34 7.44 -39.90
N ASP A 391 -43.04 7.81 -38.81
CA ASP A 391 -43.02 9.16 -38.28
C ASP A 391 -41.84 9.37 -37.34
N MET A 392 -40.98 10.32 -37.67
CA MET A 392 -39.78 10.64 -36.91
C MET A 392 -40.09 11.13 -35.49
N GLY A 393 -41.15 11.96 -35.34
CA GLY A 393 -41.58 12.46 -34.03
C GLY A 393 -42.03 11.32 -33.11
N GLU A 394 -42.77 10.33 -33.66
CA GLU A 394 -43.20 9.15 -32.90
C GLU A 394 -42.00 8.25 -32.51
N ILE A 395 -40.98 8.14 -33.38
CA ILE A 395 -39.73 7.41 -33.06
C ILE A 395 -39.08 8.03 -31.83
N ILE A 396 -38.82 9.33 -31.85
CA ILE A 396 -38.19 10.07 -30.77
C ILE A 396 -39.04 10.04 -29.47
N GLN A 397 -40.35 10.22 -29.59
CA GLN A 397 -41.28 10.11 -28.46
C GLN A 397 -41.25 8.70 -27.82
N SER A 398 -41.11 7.68 -28.60
CA SER A 398 -40.96 6.30 -28.10
C SER A 398 -39.70 6.10 -27.30
N VAL A 399 -38.56 6.67 -27.75
CA VAL A 399 -37.29 6.67 -27.00
C VAL A 399 -37.46 7.47 -25.71
N ASN A 400 -38.08 8.65 -25.77
CA ASN A 400 -38.35 9.51 -24.61
C ASN A 400 -39.15 8.76 -23.53
N ARG A 401 -40.26 8.15 -23.88
CA ARG A 401 -41.10 7.38 -22.94
C ARG A 401 -40.31 6.21 -22.32
N ARG A 402 -39.51 5.52 -23.12
CA ARG A 402 -38.70 4.41 -22.63
C ARG A 402 -37.67 4.88 -21.62
N LEU A 403 -36.92 5.94 -21.92
CA LEU A 403 -35.94 6.50 -20.98
C LEU A 403 -36.62 7.00 -19.72
N TYR A 404 -37.74 7.74 -19.80
CA TYR A 404 -38.48 8.22 -18.63
C TYR A 404 -38.84 7.10 -17.65
N HIS A 405 -39.21 5.91 -18.16
CA HIS A 405 -39.56 4.76 -17.30
C HIS A 405 -38.34 4.02 -16.74
N ASP A 406 -37.21 4.05 -17.42
CA ASP A 406 -36.01 3.28 -17.07
C ASP A 406 -35.01 4.08 -16.22
N THR A 407 -35.22 5.42 -16.07
CA THR A 407 -34.26 6.33 -15.43
C THR A 407 -34.78 6.91 -14.12
N LEU A 408 -33.89 7.43 -13.30
CA LEU A 408 -34.22 8.18 -12.08
C LEU A 408 -34.49 9.67 -12.39
N PRO A 409 -35.19 10.39 -11.51
CA PRO A 409 -35.36 11.83 -11.66
C PRO A 409 -34.01 12.56 -11.79
N GLY A 410 -33.86 13.33 -12.87
CA GLY A 410 -32.62 14.03 -13.19
C GLY A 410 -31.67 13.27 -14.14
N GLU A 411 -31.99 12.05 -14.51
CA GLU A 411 -31.31 11.32 -15.58
C GLU A 411 -32.09 11.53 -16.90
N PHE A 412 -31.41 12.03 -17.91
CA PHE A 412 -31.96 12.32 -19.23
C PHE A 412 -30.91 12.13 -20.32
N ALA A 413 -31.32 12.19 -21.57
CA ALA A 413 -30.40 12.18 -22.69
C ALA A 413 -30.80 13.27 -23.71
N THR A 414 -29.81 13.84 -24.37
CA THR A 414 -30.02 14.70 -25.53
C THR A 414 -29.80 13.92 -26.81
N ALA A 415 -30.46 14.21 -27.89
CA ALA A 415 -30.26 13.54 -29.17
C ALA A 415 -30.62 14.46 -30.36
N PHE A 416 -29.78 14.41 -31.38
CA PHE A 416 -30.07 14.97 -32.69
C PHE A 416 -30.23 13.83 -33.69
N TYR A 417 -31.41 13.63 -34.22
CA TYR A 417 -31.74 12.56 -35.15
C TYR A 417 -32.09 13.10 -36.53
N VAL A 418 -31.50 12.52 -37.57
CA VAL A 418 -31.73 12.91 -38.96
C VAL A 418 -32.06 11.70 -39.83
N GLU A 419 -32.86 11.93 -40.89
CA GLU A 419 -33.09 11.00 -41.99
C GLU A 419 -32.71 11.68 -43.31
N LEU A 420 -31.78 11.10 -44.03
CA LEU A 420 -31.23 11.54 -45.30
C LEU A 420 -31.88 10.73 -46.40
N ALA A 421 -32.61 11.38 -47.29
CA ALA A 421 -33.29 10.73 -48.40
C ALA A 421 -32.30 10.08 -49.38
N ALA A 422 -32.65 8.94 -49.91
CA ALA A 422 -31.76 8.15 -50.78
C ALA A 422 -31.33 8.89 -52.07
N ASP A 423 -32.14 9.89 -52.49
CA ASP A 423 -31.84 10.70 -53.69
C ASP A 423 -30.91 11.90 -53.43
N GLY A 424 -30.49 12.12 -52.20
CA GLY A 424 -29.58 13.19 -51.83
C GLY A 424 -30.20 14.58 -51.68
N ARG A 425 -31.54 14.71 -51.79
CA ARG A 425 -32.22 16.01 -51.94
C ARG A 425 -32.94 16.52 -50.68
N LEU A 426 -33.22 15.66 -49.73
CA LEU A 426 -34.03 16.00 -48.56
C LEU A 426 -33.35 15.48 -47.28
N LEU A 427 -33.31 16.34 -46.29
CA LEU A 427 -32.99 16.03 -44.90
C LEU A 427 -34.29 16.22 -44.07
N LYS A 428 -34.66 15.21 -43.30
CA LYS A 428 -35.61 15.35 -42.19
C LYS A 428 -34.83 15.31 -40.90
N TYR A 429 -35.23 16.13 -39.89
CA TYR A 429 -34.51 16.15 -38.62
C TYR A 429 -35.43 16.46 -37.44
N CYS A 430 -34.96 16.04 -36.27
CA CYS A 430 -35.59 16.29 -35.00
C CYS A 430 -34.52 16.46 -33.93
N ASN A 431 -34.55 17.56 -33.19
CA ASN A 431 -33.69 17.85 -32.05
C ASN A 431 -34.45 17.53 -30.74
N ALA A 432 -33.87 16.64 -29.93
CA ALA A 432 -34.38 16.35 -28.59
C ALA A 432 -33.44 16.97 -27.54
N GLY A 433 -33.45 18.32 -27.45
CA GLY A 433 -32.66 19.08 -26.48
C GLY A 433 -31.13 18.99 -26.66
N HIS A 434 -30.65 18.63 -27.83
CA HIS A 434 -29.23 18.50 -28.15
C HIS A 434 -28.66 19.79 -28.76
N GLU A 435 -27.33 19.88 -28.92
CA GLU A 435 -26.72 20.98 -29.67
C GLU A 435 -27.26 21.04 -31.11
N PRO A 436 -27.61 22.24 -31.63
CA PRO A 436 -28.12 22.40 -32.99
C PRO A 436 -27.12 21.87 -34.03
N MET A 437 -27.62 21.18 -35.04
CA MET A 437 -26.82 20.77 -36.19
C MET A 437 -26.43 21.98 -37.03
N LEU A 438 -25.18 22.07 -37.42
CA LEU A 438 -24.66 23.12 -38.29
C LEU A 438 -24.77 22.68 -39.76
N LEU A 439 -25.46 23.43 -40.58
CA LEU A 439 -25.51 23.28 -42.04
C LEU A 439 -24.68 24.39 -42.69
N LEU A 440 -23.60 24.01 -43.34
CA LEU A 440 -22.76 24.92 -44.10
C LEU A 440 -23.09 24.81 -45.60
N ARG A 441 -23.59 25.88 -46.15
CA ARG A 441 -23.92 26.03 -47.57
C ARG A 441 -23.32 27.32 -48.11
N ARG A 442 -22.55 27.25 -49.19
CA ARG A 442 -21.96 28.43 -49.86
C ARG A 442 -21.25 29.38 -48.91
N GLY A 443 -20.49 28.85 -47.98
CA GLY A 443 -19.71 29.63 -47.01
C GLY A 443 -20.52 30.27 -45.86
N ARG A 444 -21.82 29.92 -45.68
CA ARG A 444 -22.67 30.40 -44.61
C ARG A 444 -23.13 29.22 -43.75
N ILE A 445 -23.00 29.36 -42.45
CA ILE A 445 -23.51 28.40 -41.46
C ILE A 445 -24.93 28.81 -41.09
N ARG A 446 -25.82 27.83 -41.06
CA ARG A 446 -27.16 27.88 -40.50
C ARG A 446 -27.31 26.80 -39.46
N GLU A 447 -27.93 27.13 -38.33
CA GLU A 447 -28.25 26.18 -37.26
C GLU A 447 -29.63 25.58 -37.52
N LEU A 448 -29.77 24.27 -37.42
CA LEU A 448 -31.01 23.54 -37.51
C LEU A 448 -31.37 23.03 -36.12
N ASP A 449 -32.54 23.42 -35.60
CA ASP A 449 -32.88 23.23 -34.17
C ASP A 449 -34.41 22.96 -33.94
N ALA A 450 -35.11 22.39 -34.90
CA ALA A 450 -36.50 22.01 -34.68
C ALA A 450 -36.61 20.71 -33.87
N GLY A 451 -37.42 20.69 -32.82
CA GLY A 451 -37.56 19.51 -31.96
C GLY A 451 -38.39 19.75 -30.70
N GLY A 452 -37.87 19.28 -29.56
CA GLY A 452 -38.49 19.37 -28.25
C GLY A 452 -37.49 19.26 -27.10
N LEU A 453 -37.94 18.92 -25.90
CA LEU A 453 -37.11 18.76 -24.71
C LEU A 453 -36.18 17.54 -24.82
N ALA A 454 -35.16 17.52 -24.00
CA ALA A 454 -34.33 16.34 -23.85
C ALA A 454 -35.13 15.09 -23.46
N LEU A 455 -34.65 13.93 -23.87
CA LEU A 455 -35.30 12.64 -23.68
C LEU A 455 -35.27 12.21 -22.21
N GLY A 456 -36.42 11.73 -21.69
CA GLY A 456 -36.54 11.24 -20.32
C GLY A 456 -36.98 12.28 -19.29
N ILE A 457 -37.27 13.53 -19.70
CA ILE A 457 -37.74 14.61 -18.81
C ILE A 457 -39.26 14.57 -18.62
N ASP A 458 -40.03 14.60 -19.72
CA ASP A 458 -41.49 14.52 -19.70
C ASP A 458 -41.97 13.39 -20.63
N PRO A 459 -42.66 12.35 -20.11
CA PRO A 459 -43.11 11.22 -20.93
C PRO A 459 -44.15 11.63 -22.00
N ASN A 460 -44.79 12.80 -21.87
CA ASN A 460 -45.81 13.29 -22.79
C ASN A 460 -45.27 14.30 -23.81
N GLU A 461 -43.96 14.59 -23.76
CA GLU A 461 -43.34 15.51 -24.71
C GLU A 461 -43.58 15.06 -26.14
N THR A 462 -43.87 16.04 -27.01
CA THR A 462 -44.04 15.85 -28.45
C THR A 462 -42.92 16.54 -29.20
N TYR A 463 -42.37 15.86 -30.19
CA TYR A 463 -41.17 16.31 -30.90
C TYR A 463 -41.55 16.84 -32.29
N ALA A 464 -41.30 18.14 -32.49
CA ALA A 464 -41.46 18.75 -33.81
C ALA A 464 -40.38 18.24 -34.77
N THR A 465 -40.76 17.96 -35.99
CA THR A 465 -39.86 17.59 -37.07
C THR A 465 -39.79 18.68 -38.13
N ALA A 466 -38.66 18.85 -38.78
CA ALA A 466 -38.51 19.77 -39.88
C ALA A 466 -37.81 19.12 -41.06
N GLU A 467 -38.01 19.72 -42.23
CA GLU A 467 -37.41 19.28 -43.49
C GLU A 467 -36.51 20.38 -44.06
N GLU A 468 -35.40 20.00 -44.64
CA GLU A 468 -34.46 20.88 -45.28
C GLU A 468 -34.09 20.30 -46.64
N ALA A 469 -34.24 21.12 -47.70
CA ALA A 469 -33.79 20.73 -49.07
C ALA A 469 -32.26 20.81 -49.10
N LEU A 470 -31.62 19.74 -49.60
CA LEU A 470 -30.18 19.63 -49.71
C LEU A 470 -29.68 19.98 -51.09
N GLU A 471 -28.48 20.57 -51.18
CA GLU A 471 -27.76 20.87 -52.40
C GLU A 471 -26.42 20.12 -52.43
N PRO A 472 -25.95 19.67 -53.61
CA PRO A 472 -24.58 19.13 -53.70
C PRO A 472 -23.53 20.11 -53.15
N GLY A 473 -22.62 19.62 -52.34
CA GLY A 473 -21.61 20.43 -51.65
C GLY A 473 -22.04 20.92 -50.24
N ASP A 474 -23.27 20.71 -49.83
CA ASP A 474 -23.67 20.98 -48.43
C ASP A 474 -22.84 20.13 -47.49
N LEU A 475 -22.44 20.77 -46.35
CA LEU A 475 -21.70 20.10 -45.30
C LEU A 475 -22.46 20.28 -43.97
N MET A 476 -22.73 19.18 -43.29
CA MET A 476 -23.46 19.16 -42.02
C MET A 476 -22.57 18.65 -40.91
N LEU A 477 -22.68 19.26 -39.70
CA LEU A 477 -21.95 18.85 -38.51
C LEU A 477 -22.94 18.69 -37.35
N MET A 478 -23.02 17.49 -36.79
CA MET A 478 -23.62 17.17 -35.51
C MET A 478 -22.50 16.92 -34.50
N PHE A 479 -22.66 17.42 -33.27
CA PHE A 479 -21.63 17.29 -32.23
C PHE A 479 -22.25 17.35 -30.83
N THR A 480 -21.58 16.75 -29.85
CA THR A 480 -21.96 16.81 -28.43
C THR A 480 -21.35 18.02 -27.75
N ASP A 481 -21.92 18.39 -26.60
CA ASP A 481 -21.49 19.56 -25.81
C ASP A 481 -20.03 19.47 -25.30
N GLY A 482 -19.46 18.26 -25.18
CA GLY A 482 -18.05 18.09 -24.84
C GLY A 482 -17.08 18.78 -25.81
N LEU A 483 -17.47 18.99 -27.08
CA LEU A 483 -16.72 19.84 -28.01
C LEU A 483 -16.80 21.31 -27.64
N LEU A 484 -18.01 21.78 -27.27
CA LEU A 484 -18.30 23.18 -26.93
C LEU A 484 -17.66 23.57 -25.59
N GLU A 485 -17.78 22.68 -24.61
CA GLU A 485 -17.41 22.92 -23.21
C GLU A 485 -15.95 22.60 -22.89
N ALA A 486 -15.18 22.00 -23.80
CA ALA A 486 -13.78 21.69 -23.62
C ALA A 486 -12.98 22.93 -23.17
N ARG A 487 -12.29 22.86 -22.03
CA ARG A 487 -11.62 23.99 -21.39
C ARG A 487 -10.09 23.89 -21.48
N ASN A 488 -9.44 25.05 -21.66
CA ASN A 488 -7.99 25.17 -21.52
C ASN A 488 -7.61 25.34 -20.03
N PHE A 489 -6.31 25.45 -19.73
CA PHE A 489 -5.80 25.63 -18.36
C PHE A 489 -6.25 26.94 -17.70
N ASP A 490 -6.63 27.94 -18.50
CA ASP A 490 -7.15 29.22 -18.00
C ASP A 490 -8.65 29.13 -17.68
N GLY A 491 -9.28 27.97 -17.90
CA GLY A 491 -10.72 27.74 -17.70
C GLY A 491 -11.61 28.28 -18.83
N GLU A 492 -11.03 28.78 -19.93
CA GLU A 492 -11.77 29.27 -21.08
C GLU A 492 -12.31 28.08 -21.89
N ALA A 493 -13.60 28.10 -22.24
CA ALA A 493 -14.22 27.08 -23.08
C ALA A 493 -13.86 27.26 -24.56
N TYR A 494 -13.79 26.19 -25.32
CA TYR A 494 -13.58 26.23 -26.78
C TYR A 494 -14.65 27.06 -27.46
N GLY A 495 -15.89 26.79 -27.16
CA GLY A 495 -17.01 27.63 -27.47
C GLY A 495 -17.48 27.58 -28.94
N ARG A 496 -18.73 28.00 -29.17
CA ARG A 496 -19.43 27.94 -30.46
C ARG A 496 -18.71 28.74 -31.57
N ALA A 497 -18.13 29.89 -31.24
CA ALA A 497 -17.43 30.72 -32.24
C ALA A 497 -16.24 29.99 -32.86
N ARG A 498 -15.46 29.27 -32.05
CA ARG A 498 -14.28 28.50 -32.55
C ARG A 498 -14.73 27.26 -33.33
N ILE A 499 -15.86 26.64 -32.95
CA ILE A 499 -16.45 25.53 -33.73
C ILE A 499 -16.85 26.03 -35.10
N HIS A 500 -17.56 27.15 -35.21
CA HIS A 500 -17.94 27.75 -36.49
C HIS A 500 -16.71 28.11 -37.34
N GLU A 501 -15.71 28.75 -36.76
CA GLU A 501 -14.49 29.09 -37.46
C GLU A 501 -13.74 27.85 -37.98
N SER A 502 -13.58 26.81 -37.14
CA SER A 502 -12.94 25.55 -37.53
C SER A 502 -13.73 24.88 -38.67
N PHE A 503 -15.06 24.82 -38.56
CA PHE A 503 -15.92 24.21 -39.58
C PHE A 503 -15.88 24.96 -40.92
N LEU A 504 -15.94 26.30 -40.90
CA LEU A 504 -15.80 27.14 -42.10
C LEU A 504 -14.44 26.96 -42.79
N ARG A 505 -13.37 26.85 -42.03
CA ARG A 505 -12.01 26.69 -42.56
C ARG A 505 -11.88 25.37 -43.36
N GLN A 506 -12.54 24.32 -42.88
CA GLN A 506 -12.49 23.02 -43.56
C GLN A 506 -13.23 23.01 -44.93
N ALA A 507 -14.26 23.84 -45.06
CA ALA A 507 -15.00 23.95 -46.29
C ALA A 507 -14.30 24.84 -47.34
N SER A 508 -13.43 25.76 -46.89
CA SER A 508 -12.74 26.73 -47.77
C SER A 508 -11.41 26.23 -48.33
N ALA A 509 -10.96 25.04 -47.99
CA ALA A 509 -9.75 24.43 -48.52
C ALA A 509 -9.97 24.04 -50.00
N GLY A 510 -9.17 24.56 -50.91
CA GLY A 510 -9.36 24.52 -52.37
C GLY A 510 -9.57 23.13 -53.00
N ASP A 511 -9.01 22.05 -52.44
CA ASP A 511 -9.44 20.65 -52.67
C ASP A 511 -10.22 20.21 -51.44
N ALA A 512 -11.51 20.00 -51.56
CA ALA A 512 -12.38 19.63 -50.43
C ALA A 512 -11.85 18.36 -49.76
N PRO A 513 -11.34 18.46 -48.50
CA PRO A 513 -10.72 17.31 -47.84
C PRO A 513 -11.75 16.19 -47.61
N PRO A 514 -11.32 14.92 -47.52
CA PRO A 514 -12.20 13.80 -47.17
C PRO A 514 -12.94 14.10 -45.87
N VAL A 515 -14.21 13.68 -45.78
CA VAL A 515 -15.10 14.06 -44.65
C VAL A 515 -14.60 13.51 -43.31
N ASP A 516 -13.95 12.37 -43.30
CA ASP A 516 -13.30 11.80 -42.11
C ASP A 516 -12.10 12.64 -41.64
N VAL A 517 -11.42 13.34 -42.55
CA VAL A 517 -10.36 14.30 -42.22
C VAL A 517 -10.97 15.55 -41.59
N ILE A 518 -12.12 16.02 -42.05
CA ILE A 518 -12.81 17.18 -41.50
C ILE A 518 -13.17 16.93 -40.01
N ALA A 519 -13.82 15.81 -39.71
CA ALA A 519 -14.19 15.46 -38.33
C ALA A 519 -12.95 15.44 -37.40
N LYS A 520 -11.88 14.78 -37.84
CA LYS A 520 -10.61 14.74 -37.09
C LYS A 520 -9.97 16.11 -36.95
N GLN A 521 -10.01 16.95 -37.96
CA GLN A 521 -9.39 18.26 -37.91
C GLN A 521 -10.12 19.18 -36.91
N ILE A 522 -11.45 19.16 -36.88
CA ILE A 522 -12.26 19.89 -35.88
C ILE A 522 -11.89 19.45 -34.47
N PHE A 523 -11.78 18.13 -34.25
CA PHE A 523 -11.33 17.59 -32.98
C PHE A 523 -9.91 18.05 -32.61
N TRP A 524 -8.97 18.02 -33.56
CA TRP A 524 -7.58 18.48 -33.34
C TRP A 524 -7.48 19.99 -33.09
N ASP A 525 -8.34 20.81 -33.69
CA ASP A 525 -8.39 22.24 -33.43
C ASP A 525 -8.82 22.51 -31.98
N MET A 526 -9.80 21.79 -31.47
CA MET A 526 -10.20 21.80 -30.07
C MET A 526 -9.05 21.31 -29.17
N ARG A 527 -8.44 20.16 -29.47
CA ARG A 527 -7.30 19.62 -28.69
C ARG A 527 -6.12 20.59 -28.63
N ARG A 528 -5.83 21.31 -29.71
CA ARG A 528 -4.78 22.32 -29.75
C ARG A 528 -5.10 23.50 -28.83
N PHE A 529 -6.36 23.91 -28.77
CA PHE A 529 -6.83 24.97 -27.86
C PHE A 529 -6.75 24.54 -26.39
N VAL A 530 -7.23 23.35 -26.08
CA VAL A 530 -7.22 22.76 -24.72
C VAL A 530 -5.78 22.49 -24.25
N GLY A 531 -4.86 22.13 -25.14
CA GLY A 531 -3.49 21.78 -24.80
C GLY A 531 -3.41 20.49 -24.00
N PHE A 532 -2.73 20.54 -22.84
CA PHE A 532 -2.59 19.39 -21.93
C PHE A 532 -3.68 19.34 -20.84
N ALA A 533 -4.64 20.25 -20.82
CA ALA A 533 -5.75 20.16 -19.88
C ALA A 533 -6.58 18.88 -20.15
N PRO A 534 -7.10 18.23 -19.12
CA PRO A 534 -7.95 17.05 -19.31
C PRO A 534 -9.24 17.47 -20.05
N VAL A 535 -9.67 16.64 -20.98
CA VAL A 535 -11.03 16.76 -21.57
C VAL A 535 -11.98 16.11 -20.59
N GLU A 536 -12.87 16.90 -20.03
CA GLU A 536 -13.74 16.45 -18.93
C GLU A 536 -14.96 15.71 -19.42
N ASP A 537 -15.40 15.94 -20.68
CA ASP A 537 -16.58 15.28 -21.27
C ASP A 537 -16.28 14.51 -22.54
N ASP A 538 -17.20 13.60 -22.90
CA ASP A 538 -17.12 12.84 -24.13
C ASP A 538 -17.24 13.80 -25.32
N VAL A 539 -16.51 13.54 -26.40
CA VAL A 539 -16.58 14.34 -27.63
C VAL A 539 -16.98 13.46 -28.78
N THR A 540 -18.13 13.74 -29.36
CA THR A 540 -18.68 13.01 -30.49
C THR A 540 -18.92 13.97 -31.66
N LEU A 541 -18.42 13.61 -32.84
CA LEU A 541 -18.58 14.40 -34.06
C LEU A 541 -19.07 13.50 -35.20
N VAL A 542 -20.09 13.95 -35.92
CA VAL A 542 -20.54 13.36 -37.18
C VAL A 542 -20.66 14.46 -38.22
N VAL A 543 -19.89 14.30 -39.29
CA VAL A 543 -19.88 15.21 -40.46
C VAL A 543 -20.48 14.49 -41.64
N VAL A 544 -21.38 15.13 -42.36
CA VAL A 544 -22.01 14.61 -43.56
C VAL A 544 -21.82 15.59 -44.71
N ARG A 545 -21.39 15.12 -45.86
CA ARG A 545 -21.31 15.90 -47.10
C ARG A 545 -22.27 15.34 -48.11
N VAL A 546 -23.02 16.23 -48.77
CA VAL A 546 -23.84 15.91 -49.95
C VAL A 546 -22.96 15.91 -51.19
N ILE A 547 -23.04 14.85 -52.01
CA ILE A 547 -22.26 14.69 -53.23
C ILE A 547 -23.01 15.20 -54.44
#